data_0656d5683c361f698370a6e1009032a1
#
_entry.id   0656d5683c361f698370a6e1009032a1
#
_cell.length_a   1.000
_cell.length_b   1.000
_cell.length_c   1.000
_cell.angle_alpha   90.00
_cell.angle_beta   90.00
_cell.angle_gamma   90.00
#
_symmetry.space_group_name_H-M   'P 1'
#
loop_
_entity.id
_entity.type
_entity.pdbx_description
1 polymer ?
#
loop_
_entity_poly.entity_id
_entity_poly.type
_entity_poly.pdbx_seq_one_letter_code
_entity_poly.pdbx_strand_id
1 'polypeptide(L)'
;MDLLIKIMFFVLGACLGSFYACIGYRIPNKISTIKPSSYCPKCNKTLKWYMNIPLVSYIMLKGRCAYCKEKISITYFLIELLTATLFLGSYILFGINYNLIIILTLISALMITLVTDLNYFYISDRVIVVSSLIILITRFYYLPFKECLTYVISGLILFTILYLIKLIGDKVLTIECRGGG
;
A
#
# COMPACT_ATOMS: atom_id res chain seq x y z
N MET A 1 -21.24 -12.96 -16.12
CA MET A 1 -20.63 -13.12 -14.79
C MET A 1 -19.24 -12.47 -14.70
N ASP A 2 -18.41 -12.62 -15.70
CA ASP A 2 -17.03 -12.06 -15.72
C ASP A 2 -16.98 -10.52 -15.60
N LEU A 3 -17.87 -9.78 -16.29
CA LEU A 3 -17.93 -8.32 -16.19
C LEU A 3 -18.24 -7.82 -14.75
N LEU A 4 -19.14 -8.50 -14.05
CA LEU A 4 -19.47 -8.15 -12.67
C LEU A 4 -18.26 -8.32 -11.74
N ILE A 5 -17.53 -9.41 -11.90
CA ILE A 5 -16.32 -9.67 -11.11
C ILE A 5 -15.24 -8.62 -11.39
N LYS A 6 -15.04 -8.24 -12.64
CA LYS A 6 -14.10 -7.16 -13.02
C LYS A 6 -14.46 -5.84 -12.35
N ILE A 7 -15.75 -5.47 -12.36
CA ILE A 7 -16.23 -4.27 -11.67
C ILE A 7 -16.00 -4.38 -10.16
N MET A 8 -16.27 -5.54 -9.55
CA MET A 8 -16.02 -5.76 -8.11
C MET A 8 -14.53 -5.57 -7.76
N PHE A 9 -13.60 -6.11 -8.54
CA PHE A 9 -12.16 -5.93 -8.27
C PHE A 9 -11.72 -4.48 -8.43
N PHE A 10 -12.27 -3.76 -9.43
CA PHE A 10 -12.00 -2.34 -9.60
C PHE A 10 -12.50 -1.52 -8.41
N VAL A 11 -13.75 -1.73 -7.99
CA VAL A 11 -14.34 -1.03 -6.83
C VAL A 11 -13.61 -1.38 -5.53
N LEU A 12 -13.28 -2.65 -5.32
CA LEU A 12 -12.51 -3.10 -4.17
C LEU A 12 -11.14 -2.41 -4.12
N GLY A 13 -10.44 -2.37 -5.26
CA GLY A 13 -9.16 -1.68 -5.38
C GLY A 13 -9.26 -0.18 -5.10
N ALA A 14 -10.31 0.50 -5.59
CA ALA A 14 -10.56 1.90 -5.30
C ALA A 14 -10.81 2.16 -3.80
N CYS A 15 -11.62 1.33 -3.15
CA CYS A 15 -11.90 1.42 -1.71
C CYS A 15 -10.64 1.20 -0.87
N LEU A 16 -9.86 0.18 -1.21
CA LEU A 16 -8.60 -0.08 -0.53
C LEU A 16 -7.56 1.01 -0.80
N GLY A 17 -7.49 1.57 -2.00
CA GLY A 17 -6.63 2.70 -2.34
C GLY A 17 -6.91 3.93 -1.48
N SER A 18 -8.19 4.26 -1.28
CA SER A 18 -8.59 5.34 -0.36
C SER A 18 -8.17 5.06 1.09
N PHE A 19 -8.27 3.80 1.51
CA PHE A 19 -7.81 3.37 2.83
C PHE A 19 -6.28 3.43 2.96
N TYR A 20 -5.53 3.03 1.94
CA TYR A 20 -4.06 3.11 1.93
C TYR A 20 -3.56 4.54 1.98
N ALA A 21 -4.22 5.47 1.28
CA ALA A 21 -3.93 6.89 1.38
C ALA A 21 -4.13 7.42 2.81
N CYS A 22 -5.20 6.98 3.49
CA CYS A 22 -5.46 7.30 4.89
C CYS A 22 -4.39 6.70 5.83
N ILE A 23 -4.03 5.43 5.65
CA ILE A 23 -2.98 4.75 6.42
C ILE A 23 -1.64 5.46 6.24
N GLY A 24 -1.28 5.77 5.00
CA GLY A 24 -0.02 6.43 4.67
C GLY A 24 0.14 7.80 5.33
N TYR A 25 -0.95 8.50 5.62
CA TYR A 25 -0.92 9.71 6.42
C TYR A 25 -0.85 9.42 7.93
N ARG A 26 -1.63 8.45 8.42
CA ARG A 26 -1.82 8.22 9.87
C ARG A 26 -0.66 7.50 10.54
N ILE A 27 -0.06 6.49 9.88
CA ILE A 27 1.03 5.71 10.49
C ILE A 27 2.24 6.59 10.85
N PRO A 28 2.82 7.41 9.96
CA PRO A 28 3.96 8.25 10.30
C PRO A 28 3.63 9.29 11.37
N ASN A 29 2.39 9.79 11.39
CA ASN A 29 1.94 10.77 12.38
C ASN A 29 1.49 10.14 13.71
N LYS A 30 1.64 8.82 13.89
CA LYS A 30 1.22 8.06 15.09
C LYS A 30 -0.27 8.23 15.43
N ILE A 31 -1.11 8.50 14.44
CA ILE A 31 -2.57 8.60 14.57
C ILE A 31 -3.17 7.22 14.41
N SER A 32 -4.19 6.89 15.21
CA SER A 32 -4.92 5.64 15.07
C SER A 32 -5.54 5.50 13.67
N THR A 33 -5.40 4.31 13.07
CA THR A 33 -5.94 4.02 11.74
C THR A 33 -7.46 3.80 11.73
N ILE A 34 -8.05 3.57 12.93
CA ILE A 34 -9.49 3.27 13.08
C ILE A 34 -10.27 4.51 13.50
N LYS A 35 -9.76 5.28 14.45
CA LYS A 35 -10.41 6.50 14.98
C LYS A 35 -9.43 7.67 14.94
N PRO A 36 -9.88 8.91 14.69
CA PRO A 36 -11.26 9.33 14.32
C PRO A 36 -11.65 8.96 12.90
N SER A 37 -12.93 9.11 12.56
CA SER A 37 -13.42 9.01 11.16
C SER A 37 -12.71 10.03 10.27
N SER A 38 -12.83 9.87 8.95
CA SER A 38 -12.21 10.80 7.99
C SER A 38 -12.70 12.24 8.21
N TYR A 39 -11.78 13.17 8.27
CA TYR A 39 -12.04 14.58 8.49
C TYR A 39 -11.17 15.45 7.59
N CYS A 40 -11.61 16.67 7.34
CA CYS A 40 -10.81 17.65 6.61
C CYS A 40 -9.74 18.25 7.56
N PRO A 41 -8.43 18.19 7.22
CA PRO A 41 -7.38 18.72 8.11
C PRO A 41 -7.41 20.25 8.26
N LYS A 42 -8.07 20.97 7.35
CA LYS A 42 -8.17 22.44 7.41
C LYS A 42 -9.33 22.93 8.28
N CYS A 43 -10.52 22.35 8.13
CA CYS A 43 -11.71 22.81 8.89
C CYS A 43 -12.12 21.86 10.01
N ASN A 44 -11.42 20.73 10.19
CA ASN A 44 -11.65 19.68 11.19
C ASN A 44 -13.07 19.08 11.19
N LYS A 45 -13.88 19.35 10.16
CA LYS A 45 -15.21 18.74 10.01
C LYS A 45 -15.09 17.31 9.54
N THR A 46 -15.83 16.41 10.20
CA THR A 46 -15.94 14.99 9.79
C THR A 46 -16.63 14.87 8.44
N LEU A 47 -16.10 13.99 7.60
CA LEU A 47 -16.66 13.73 6.28
C LEU A 47 -17.82 12.75 6.41
N LYS A 48 -18.93 13.01 5.71
CA LYS A 48 -20.03 12.07 5.58
C LYS A 48 -19.63 10.92 4.67
N TRP A 49 -20.26 9.76 4.83
CA TRP A 49 -19.89 8.54 4.11
C TRP A 49 -19.82 8.71 2.58
N TYR A 50 -20.75 9.45 1.97
CA TYR A 50 -20.79 9.69 0.53
C TYR A 50 -19.69 10.64 0.03
N MET A 51 -19.06 11.41 0.93
CA MET A 51 -17.90 12.24 0.62
C MET A 51 -16.58 11.44 0.61
N ASN A 52 -16.64 10.17 1.01
CA ASN A 52 -15.52 9.24 1.03
C ASN A 52 -15.66 8.13 -0.04
N ILE A 53 -16.64 8.21 -0.94
CA ILE A 53 -16.73 7.25 -2.04
C ILE A 53 -15.53 7.47 -2.96
N PRO A 54 -14.63 6.48 -3.11
CA PRO A 54 -13.39 6.65 -3.85
C PRO A 54 -13.65 7.05 -5.30
N LEU A 55 -12.77 7.86 -5.86
CA LEU A 55 -12.84 8.43 -7.20
C LEU A 55 -14.06 9.35 -7.41
N VAL A 56 -15.26 8.87 -7.07
CA VAL A 56 -16.53 9.57 -7.32
C VAL A 56 -16.60 10.87 -6.53
N SER A 57 -16.29 10.81 -5.23
CA SER A 57 -16.36 12.01 -4.36
C SER A 57 -15.38 13.10 -4.80
N TYR A 58 -14.18 12.72 -5.24
CA TYR A 58 -13.19 13.67 -5.74
C TYR A 58 -13.69 14.40 -7.00
N ILE A 59 -14.27 13.67 -7.95
CA ILE A 59 -14.82 14.22 -9.20
C ILE A 59 -16.03 15.12 -8.89
N MET A 60 -16.99 14.65 -8.10
CA MET A 60 -18.21 15.40 -7.73
C MET A 60 -17.88 16.69 -6.99
N LEU A 61 -16.92 16.67 -6.08
CA LEU A 61 -16.48 17.82 -5.30
C LEU A 61 -15.42 18.67 -6.02
N LYS A 62 -15.06 18.31 -7.27
CA LYS A 62 -14.05 19.02 -8.09
C LYS A 62 -12.72 19.18 -7.35
N GLY A 63 -12.29 18.14 -6.62
CA GLY A 63 -11.07 18.13 -5.85
C GLY A 63 -11.03 19.12 -4.69
N ARG A 64 -12.18 19.48 -4.11
CA ARG A 64 -12.29 20.46 -3.00
C ARG A 64 -13.11 19.92 -1.84
N CYS A 65 -12.78 20.36 -0.64
CA CYS A 65 -13.58 20.05 0.54
C CYS A 65 -15.03 20.56 0.39
N ALA A 66 -16.01 19.74 0.75
CA ALA A 66 -17.42 20.10 0.68
C ALA A 66 -17.78 21.32 1.59
N TYR A 67 -17.06 21.49 2.69
CA TYR A 67 -17.35 22.51 3.68
C TYR A 67 -16.54 23.80 3.51
N CYS A 68 -15.21 23.71 3.51
CA CYS A 68 -14.35 24.91 3.44
C CYS A 68 -13.80 25.21 2.06
N LYS A 69 -14.12 24.40 1.03
CA LYS A 69 -13.67 24.55 -0.36
C LYS A 69 -12.14 24.49 -0.55
N GLU A 70 -11.38 24.13 0.48
CA GLU A 70 -9.94 23.91 0.38
C GLU A 70 -9.63 22.80 -0.64
N LYS A 71 -8.53 22.94 -1.37
CA LYS A 71 -8.11 21.95 -2.38
C LYS A 71 -7.67 20.65 -1.73
N ILE A 72 -8.15 19.53 -2.25
CA ILE A 72 -7.71 18.19 -1.89
C ILE A 72 -6.60 17.80 -2.87
N SER A 73 -5.50 17.26 -2.36
CA SER A 73 -4.39 16.81 -3.21
C SER A 73 -4.87 15.77 -4.24
N ILE A 74 -4.45 15.93 -5.48
CA ILE A 74 -4.72 14.96 -6.56
C ILE A 74 -4.10 13.60 -6.29
N THR A 75 -3.10 13.53 -5.41
CA THR A 75 -2.43 12.28 -5.02
C THR A 75 -3.42 11.26 -4.48
N TYR A 76 -4.44 11.69 -3.72
CA TYR A 76 -5.49 10.79 -3.22
C TYR A 76 -6.23 10.11 -4.38
N PHE A 77 -6.68 10.88 -5.36
CA PHE A 77 -7.35 10.36 -6.55
C PHE A 77 -6.46 9.42 -7.36
N LEU A 78 -5.18 9.78 -7.53
CA LEU A 78 -4.23 8.94 -8.28
C LEU A 78 -3.95 7.62 -7.58
N ILE A 79 -3.83 7.60 -6.26
CA ILE A 79 -3.63 6.38 -5.48
C ILE A 79 -4.85 5.48 -5.58
N GLU A 80 -6.06 6.02 -5.45
CA GLU A 80 -7.31 5.28 -5.61
C GLU A 80 -7.42 4.66 -7.00
N LEU A 81 -7.16 5.45 -8.06
CA LEU A 81 -7.21 4.99 -9.44
C LEU A 81 -6.14 3.93 -9.74
N LEU A 82 -4.91 4.16 -9.32
CA LEU A 82 -3.80 3.22 -9.51
C LEU A 82 -4.07 1.88 -8.80
N THR A 83 -4.54 1.92 -7.56
CA THR A 83 -4.89 0.71 -6.83
C THR A 83 -6.05 -0.04 -7.51
N ALA A 84 -7.08 0.69 -7.95
CA ALA A 84 -8.22 0.11 -8.66
C ALA A 84 -7.79 -0.61 -9.95
N THR A 85 -6.93 0.03 -10.75
CA THR A 85 -6.43 -0.54 -12.01
C THR A 85 -5.51 -1.74 -11.78
N LEU A 86 -4.65 -1.70 -10.76
CA LEU A 86 -3.78 -2.81 -10.40
C LEU A 86 -4.58 -4.03 -9.89
N PHE A 87 -5.62 -3.83 -9.09
CA PHE A 87 -6.49 -4.90 -8.62
C PHE A 87 -7.26 -5.55 -9.77
N LEU A 88 -7.85 -4.72 -10.64
CA LEU A 88 -8.52 -5.21 -11.85
C LEU A 88 -7.56 -5.97 -12.76
N GLY A 89 -6.38 -5.41 -13.03
CA GLY A 89 -5.35 -6.04 -13.85
C GLY A 89 -4.89 -7.39 -13.29
N SER A 90 -4.72 -7.48 -11.97
CA SER A 90 -4.37 -8.72 -11.30
C SER A 90 -5.43 -9.81 -11.52
N TYR A 91 -6.71 -9.46 -11.41
CA TYR A 91 -7.79 -10.41 -11.70
C TYR A 91 -7.81 -10.84 -13.17
N ILE A 92 -7.60 -9.91 -14.11
CA ILE A 92 -7.58 -10.22 -15.54
C ILE A 92 -6.43 -11.17 -15.90
N LEU A 93 -5.25 -10.98 -15.30
CA LEU A 93 -4.05 -11.75 -15.60
C LEU A 93 -4.03 -13.13 -14.93
N PHE A 94 -4.48 -13.21 -13.68
CA PHE A 94 -4.31 -14.41 -12.86
C PHE A 94 -5.61 -15.19 -12.60
N GLY A 95 -6.77 -14.56 -12.83
CA GLY A 95 -8.06 -15.15 -12.45
C GLY A 95 -8.19 -15.34 -10.94
N ILE A 96 -9.21 -16.11 -10.50
CA ILE A 96 -9.42 -16.40 -9.07
C ILE A 96 -8.63 -17.66 -8.71
N ASN A 97 -7.44 -17.46 -8.15
CA ASN A 97 -6.59 -18.52 -7.62
C ASN A 97 -5.76 -18.02 -6.42
N TYR A 98 -5.01 -18.90 -5.76
CA TYR A 98 -4.19 -18.52 -4.60
C TYR A 98 -3.09 -17.49 -4.92
N ASN A 99 -2.57 -17.45 -6.15
CA ASN A 99 -1.60 -16.45 -6.57
C ASN A 99 -2.21 -15.04 -6.58
N LEU A 100 -3.50 -14.91 -6.87
CA LEU A 100 -4.19 -13.63 -6.81
C LEU A 100 -4.12 -13.02 -5.41
N ILE A 101 -4.31 -13.82 -4.34
CA ILE A 101 -4.20 -13.34 -2.95
C ILE A 101 -2.79 -12.78 -2.69
N ILE A 102 -1.76 -13.49 -3.15
CA ILE A 102 -0.37 -13.06 -2.98
C ILE A 102 -0.12 -11.72 -3.70
N ILE A 103 -0.56 -11.62 -4.95
CA ILE A 103 -0.38 -10.41 -5.76
C ILE A 103 -1.13 -9.22 -5.17
N LEU A 104 -2.38 -9.40 -4.75
CA LEU A 104 -3.15 -8.34 -4.11
C LEU A 104 -2.50 -7.89 -2.79
N THR A 105 -1.92 -8.81 -2.03
CA THR A 105 -1.17 -8.49 -0.80
C THR A 105 0.09 -7.68 -1.11
N LEU A 106 0.85 -8.07 -2.15
CA LEU A 106 2.03 -7.33 -2.60
C LEU A 106 1.69 -5.93 -3.09
N ILE A 107 0.64 -5.80 -3.91
CA ILE A 107 0.14 -4.50 -4.37
C ILE A 107 -0.27 -3.63 -3.18
N SER A 108 -0.96 -4.19 -2.19
CA SER A 108 -1.38 -3.48 -0.99
C SER A 108 -0.18 -2.95 -0.19
N ALA A 109 0.83 -3.80 0.03
CA ALA A 109 2.06 -3.42 0.72
C ALA A 109 2.82 -2.33 -0.05
N LEU A 110 2.93 -2.48 -1.37
CA LEU A 110 3.60 -1.52 -2.25
C LEU A 110 2.87 -0.17 -2.24
N MET A 111 1.54 -0.15 -2.33
CA MET A 111 0.76 1.09 -2.34
C MET A 111 0.85 1.82 -1.00
N ILE A 112 0.78 1.11 0.14
CA ILE A 112 0.96 1.74 1.46
C ILE A 112 2.38 2.32 1.57
N THR A 113 3.41 1.55 1.20
CA THR A 113 4.81 2.00 1.23
C THR A 113 5.02 3.20 0.31
N LEU A 114 4.47 3.19 -0.89
CA LEU A 114 4.54 4.32 -1.83
C LEU A 114 3.96 5.59 -1.21
N VAL A 115 2.80 5.50 -0.56
CA VAL A 115 2.16 6.68 0.07
C VAL A 115 2.96 7.20 1.25
N THR A 116 3.52 6.31 2.09
CA THR A 116 4.35 6.71 3.23
C THR A 116 5.68 7.31 2.79
N ASP A 117 6.27 6.78 1.74
CA ASP A 117 7.55 7.26 1.21
C ASP A 117 7.41 8.63 0.53
N LEU A 118 6.41 8.79 -0.35
CA LEU A 118 6.15 10.07 -1.03
C LEU A 118 5.89 11.25 -0.09
N ASN A 119 5.31 11.00 1.09
CA ASN A 119 4.95 12.07 2.02
C ASN A 119 5.93 12.25 3.19
N TYR A 120 6.60 11.17 3.62
CA TYR A 120 7.32 11.16 4.89
C TYR A 120 8.70 10.48 4.81
N PHE A 121 9.10 9.94 3.65
CA PHE A 121 10.31 9.12 3.50
C PHE A 121 10.38 8.01 4.57
N TYR A 122 9.22 7.38 4.84
CA TYR A 122 9.07 6.43 5.92
C TYR A 122 8.59 5.07 5.40
N ILE A 123 9.34 4.03 5.70
CA ILE A 123 8.98 2.63 5.41
C ILE A 123 8.47 1.99 6.70
N SER A 124 7.26 1.45 6.67
CA SER A 124 6.64 0.82 7.85
C SER A 124 6.99 -0.66 7.93
N ASP A 125 7.80 -1.04 8.91
CA ASP A 125 8.13 -2.45 9.19
C ASP A 125 6.89 -3.30 9.43
N ARG A 126 5.84 -2.71 10.04
CA ARG A 126 4.57 -3.41 10.30
C ARG A 126 3.89 -3.87 9.00
N VAL A 127 3.91 -3.04 7.96
CA VAL A 127 3.32 -3.37 6.65
C VAL A 127 4.09 -4.54 6.03
N ILE A 128 5.42 -4.51 6.09
CA ILE A 128 6.29 -5.57 5.58
C ILE A 128 6.03 -6.88 6.32
N VAL A 129 6.01 -6.85 7.65
CA VAL A 129 5.78 -8.05 8.47
C VAL A 129 4.41 -8.65 8.21
N VAL A 130 3.34 -7.83 8.21
CA VAL A 130 1.97 -8.32 8.00
C VAL A 130 1.80 -8.91 6.59
N SER A 131 2.30 -8.23 5.56
CA SER A 131 2.22 -8.74 4.19
C SER A 131 3.03 -10.04 4.01
N SER A 132 4.23 -10.13 4.60
CA SER A 132 5.05 -11.34 4.58
C SER A 132 4.36 -12.52 5.27
N LEU A 133 3.70 -12.28 6.40
CA LEU A 133 2.94 -13.30 7.11
C LEU A 133 1.75 -13.82 6.28
N ILE A 134 0.98 -12.94 5.64
CA ILE A 134 -0.14 -13.32 4.78
C ILE A 134 0.35 -14.18 3.61
N ILE A 135 1.44 -13.77 2.96
CA ILE A 135 2.03 -14.52 1.84
C ILE A 135 2.53 -15.90 2.31
N LEU A 136 3.23 -15.95 3.45
CA LEU A 136 3.74 -17.18 4.02
C LEU A 136 2.61 -18.17 4.36
N ILE A 137 1.57 -17.70 5.04
CA ILE A 137 0.39 -18.51 5.38
C ILE A 137 -0.29 -19.03 4.12
N THR A 138 -0.48 -18.17 3.11
CA THR A 138 -1.08 -18.57 1.83
C THR A 138 -0.25 -19.65 1.14
N ARG A 139 1.06 -19.47 1.08
CA ARG A 139 1.97 -20.48 0.48
C ARG A 139 1.94 -21.80 1.25
N PHE A 140 1.97 -21.75 2.59
CA PHE A 140 1.95 -22.94 3.42
C PHE A 140 0.66 -23.75 3.30
N TYR A 141 -0.47 -23.07 3.04
CA TYR A 141 -1.77 -23.72 2.86
C TYR A 141 -1.93 -24.40 1.49
N TYR A 142 -1.40 -23.78 0.42
CA TYR A 142 -1.64 -24.24 -0.95
C TYR A 142 -0.51 -25.06 -1.57
N LEU A 143 0.71 -25.02 -0.99
CA LEU A 143 1.88 -25.71 -1.55
C LEU A 143 2.38 -26.80 -0.60
N PRO A 144 2.99 -27.87 -1.15
CA PRO A 144 3.66 -28.89 -0.33
C PRO A 144 4.82 -28.25 0.45
N PHE A 145 5.06 -28.77 1.65
CA PHE A 145 6.07 -28.25 2.60
C PHE A 145 7.46 -28.02 1.96
N LYS A 146 7.86 -28.94 1.09
CA LYS A 146 9.17 -28.89 0.39
C LYS A 146 9.30 -27.61 -0.48
N GLU A 147 8.26 -27.28 -1.22
CA GLU A 147 8.25 -26.06 -2.05
C GLU A 147 8.20 -24.80 -1.19
N CYS A 148 7.41 -24.79 -0.12
CA CYS A 148 7.35 -23.70 0.83
C CYS A 148 8.72 -23.42 1.45
N LEU A 149 9.46 -24.47 1.84
CA LEU A 149 10.81 -24.36 2.36
C LEU A 149 11.77 -23.72 1.35
N THR A 150 11.66 -24.08 0.08
CA THR A 150 12.48 -23.50 -1.00
C THR A 150 12.26 -21.98 -1.12
N TYR A 151 11.02 -21.51 -1.04
CA TYR A 151 10.72 -20.06 -1.05
C TYR A 151 11.28 -19.33 0.17
N VAL A 152 11.18 -19.93 1.36
CA VAL A 152 11.75 -19.34 2.59
C VAL A 152 13.28 -19.25 2.48
N ILE A 153 13.95 -20.30 2.03
CA ILE A 153 15.40 -20.32 1.86
C ILE A 153 15.83 -19.27 0.82
N SER A 154 15.14 -19.20 -0.33
CA SER A 154 15.42 -18.19 -1.36
C SER A 154 15.26 -16.76 -0.85
N GLY A 155 14.23 -16.52 -0.04
CA GLY A 155 13.99 -15.24 0.61
C GLY A 155 15.09 -14.88 1.62
N LEU A 156 15.56 -15.83 2.42
CA LEU A 156 16.68 -15.63 3.35
C LEU A 156 18.00 -15.36 2.63
N ILE A 157 18.26 -16.05 1.53
CA ILE A 157 19.46 -15.79 0.71
C ILE A 157 19.42 -14.37 0.15
N LEU A 158 18.30 -13.96 -0.44
CA LEU A 158 18.14 -12.61 -0.99
C LEU A 158 18.28 -11.54 0.10
N PHE A 159 17.64 -11.75 1.26
CA PHE A 159 17.77 -10.84 2.40
C PHE A 159 19.22 -10.71 2.86
N THR A 160 19.96 -11.83 2.96
CA THR A 160 21.37 -11.83 3.37
C THR A 160 22.22 -11.06 2.38
N ILE A 161 22.00 -11.25 1.07
CA ILE A 161 22.72 -10.50 0.01
C ILE A 161 22.47 -9.00 0.14
N LEU A 162 21.20 -8.58 0.26
CA LEU A 162 20.85 -7.16 0.39
C LEU A 162 21.39 -6.55 1.69
N TYR A 163 21.38 -7.32 2.77
CA TYR A 163 21.95 -6.88 4.05
C TYR A 163 23.46 -6.69 3.97
N LEU A 164 24.18 -7.58 3.28
CA LEU A 164 25.61 -7.45 3.04
C LEU A 164 25.93 -6.22 2.16
N ILE A 165 25.15 -5.98 1.12
CA ILE A 165 25.27 -4.78 0.27
C ILE A 165 25.11 -3.52 1.12
N LYS A 166 24.10 -3.48 2.01
CA LYS A 166 23.90 -2.37 2.94
C LYS A 166 25.12 -2.17 3.85
N LEU A 167 25.63 -3.24 4.48
CA LEU A 167 26.81 -3.14 5.35
C LEU A 167 28.04 -2.62 4.62
N ILE A 168 28.25 -3.03 3.38
CA ILE A 168 29.36 -2.53 2.54
C ILE A 168 29.13 -1.05 2.22
N GLY A 169 27.91 -0.67 1.83
CA GLY A 169 27.55 0.72 1.55
C GLY A 169 27.77 1.64 2.75
N ASP A 170 27.32 1.22 3.93
CA ASP A 170 27.51 1.99 5.17
C ASP A 170 29.01 2.18 5.52
N LYS A 171 29.82 1.16 5.26
CA LYS A 171 31.29 1.26 5.46
C LYS A 171 31.94 2.22 4.47
N VAL A 172 31.56 2.15 3.19
CA VAL A 172 32.13 3.02 2.14
C VAL A 172 31.77 4.47 2.41
N LEU A 173 30.49 4.76 2.71
CA LEU A 173 30.03 6.12 3.00
C LEU A 173 30.64 6.70 4.27
N THR A 174 30.86 5.89 5.31
CA THR A 174 31.55 6.35 6.54
C THR A 174 33.05 6.63 6.31
N ILE A 175 33.70 5.96 5.35
CA ILE A 175 35.07 6.23 4.98
C ILE A 175 35.18 7.56 4.22
N GLU A 176 34.28 7.83 3.28
CA GLU A 176 34.23 9.10 2.53
C GLU A 176 33.95 10.32 3.44
N CYS A 177 33.04 10.18 4.42
CA CYS A 177 32.81 11.26 5.39
C CYS A 177 33.94 11.50 6.39
N ARG A 178 34.86 10.55 6.58
CA ARG A 178 36.05 10.70 7.44
C ARG A 178 37.29 11.18 6.70
N GLY A 179 37.30 11.09 5.37
CA GLY A 179 38.47 11.48 4.54
C GLY A 179 38.48 12.92 4.06
N GLY A 180 37.49 13.75 4.46
CA GLY A 180 37.34 15.14 4.07
C GLY A 180 37.54 16.12 5.24
N GLY A 181 38.65 16.03 5.95
CA GLY A 181 39.10 16.97 6.98
C GLY A 181 40.53 17.40 6.73
#